data_a883bbc4fe4ed530da3f86c958d29788
#
_entry.id   a883bbc4fe4ed530da3f86c958d29788
#
_cell.length_a   1.000
_cell.length_b   1.000
_cell.length_c   1.000
_cell.angle_alpha   90.00
_cell.angle_beta   90.00
_cell.angle_gamma   90.00
#
_symmetry.space_group_name_H-M   'P 1'
#
loop_
_entity.id
_entity.type
_entity.pdbx_description
1 polymer ?
#
loop_
_entity_poly.entity_id
_entity_poly.type
_entity_poly.pdbx_seq_one_letter_code
_entity_poly.pdbx_strand_id
1 'polypeptide(L)'
;MSKVALNIFNLRKGDILLTSMTDDMSLSIQKMIGSKYTHACLYLGDASFIEATLDGVNYFSPLYFVFDNIDDIKILRLNYSQYKNIDEILNKIDLAARDFSFRKYAQLTALKAGRMKEAEILGKSNIDQVAILSGWEKTVHCSQLVSLAYNIGGKIQLSNTKKPENITPPDLIASTFLIDVTNEVTFQIDEVTELEAKSYPYSPENSILTKQMIVTQQALKGMSQ
;
A
#
# COMPACT_ATOMS: atom_id res chain seq x y z
N MET A 1 -6.31 -17.25 -18.26
CA MET A 1 -5.05 -16.50 -18.05
C MET A 1 -4.61 -16.71 -16.61
N SER A 2 -3.33 -16.87 -16.34
CA SER A 2 -2.85 -16.98 -14.96
C SER A 2 -2.96 -15.62 -14.29
N LYS A 3 -3.50 -15.60 -13.09
CA LYS A 3 -3.58 -14.42 -12.23
C LYS A 3 -2.47 -14.45 -11.16
N VAL A 4 -2.29 -13.38 -10.47
CA VAL A 4 -1.30 -13.25 -9.41
C VAL A 4 -2.02 -13.06 -8.07
N ALA A 5 -1.70 -13.89 -7.09
CA ALA A 5 -2.20 -13.76 -5.74
C ALA A 5 -1.12 -13.28 -4.78
N LEU A 6 -1.54 -12.51 -3.78
CA LEU A 6 -0.67 -12.07 -2.69
C LEU A 6 -0.56 -13.17 -1.63
N ASN A 7 0.67 -13.54 -1.30
CA ASN A 7 0.96 -14.47 -0.20
C ASN A 7 1.12 -13.70 1.12
N ILE A 8 0.04 -13.61 1.89
CA ILE A 8 0.05 -12.87 3.16
C ILE A 8 0.99 -13.45 4.22
N PHE A 9 1.40 -14.74 4.10
CA PHE A 9 2.35 -15.36 5.02
C PHE A 9 3.79 -14.89 4.79
N ASN A 10 4.09 -14.39 3.58
CA ASN A 10 5.38 -13.84 3.25
C ASN A 10 5.45 -12.33 3.48
N LEU A 11 4.30 -11.68 3.73
CA LEU A 11 4.26 -10.28 4.14
C LEU A 11 4.82 -10.10 5.54
N ARG A 12 5.46 -8.98 5.74
CA ARG A 12 5.98 -8.57 7.05
C ARG A 12 5.35 -7.26 7.47
N LYS A 13 5.10 -7.10 8.76
CA LYS A 13 4.63 -5.85 9.34
C LYS A 13 5.45 -4.68 8.79
N GLY A 14 4.78 -3.62 8.38
CA GLY A 14 5.41 -2.48 7.73
C GLY A 14 5.53 -2.59 6.20
N ASP A 15 5.24 -3.74 5.57
CA ASP A 15 5.21 -3.80 4.10
C ASP A 15 4.17 -2.83 3.54
N ILE A 16 4.53 -2.14 2.47
CA ILE A 16 3.69 -1.16 1.79
C ILE A 16 3.19 -1.81 0.50
N LEU A 17 1.88 -1.92 0.38
CA LEU A 17 1.24 -2.39 -0.83
C LEU A 17 0.83 -1.20 -1.69
N LEU A 18 1.34 -1.12 -2.91
CA LEU A 18 0.91 -0.17 -3.93
C LEU A 18 0.06 -0.89 -4.96
N THR A 19 -1.08 -0.30 -5.33
CA THR A 19 -1.98 -0.88 -6.32
C THR A 19 -2.29 0.08 -7.45
N SER A 20 -2.48 -0.51 -8.64
CA SER A 20 -3.04 0.14 -9.81
C SER A 20 -4.55 -0.04 -9.81
N MET A 21 -5.30 1.02 -10.00
CA MET A 21 -6.75 1.00 -10.15
C MET A 21 -7.11 1.53 -11.52
N THR A 22 -8.23 1.05 -12.10
CA THR A 22 -8.63 1.34 -13.48
C THR A 22 -9.89 2.18 -13.59
N ASP A 23 -10.43 2.69 -12.48
CA ASP A 23 -11.52 3.64 -12.49
C ASP A 23 -11.10 5.02 -13.05
N ASP A 24 -12.05 5.82 -13.53
CA ASP A 24 -11.77 7.08 -14.21
C ASP A 24 -10.98 8.07 -13.35
N MET A 25 -11.21 8.09 -12.05
CA MET A 25 -10.48 8.95 -11.12
C MET A 25 -9.03 8.49 -11.00
N SER A 26 -8.80 7.20 -10.85
CA SER A 26 -7.47 6.60 -10.79
C SER A 26 -6.69 6.82 -12.08
N LEU A 27 -7.32 6.68 -13.25
CA LEU A 27 -6.70 6.98 -14.55
C LEU A 27 -6.27 8.45 -14.66
N SER A 28 -7.06 9.38 -14.12
CA SER A 28 -6.70 10.80 -14.07
C SER A 28 -5.52 11.05 -13.14
N ILE A 29 -5.50 10.39 -11.98
CA ILE A 29 -4.38 10.45 -11.03
C ILE A 29 -3.12 9.85 -11.65
N GLN A 30 -3.21 8.70 -12.34
CA GLN A 30 -2.07 8.08 -13.04
C GLN A 30 -1.38 9.04 -13.99
N LYS A 31 -2.16 9.76 -14.81
CA LYS A 31 -1.64 10.78 -15.72
C LYS A 31 -0.95 11.92 -14.97
N MET A 32 -1.54 12.38 -13.87
CA MET A 32 -1.02 13.49 -13.07
C MET A 32 0.30 13.13 -12.38
N ILE A 33 0.42 11.93 -11.80
CA ILE A 33 1.62 11.53 -11.04
C ILE A 33 2.65 10.75 -11.88
N GLY A 34 2.34 10.47 -13.16
CA GLY A 34 3.23 9.72 -14.06
C GLY A 34 3.49 8.29 -13.61
N SER A 35 2.51 7.64 -12.97
CA SER A 35 2.64 6.28 -12.44
C SER A 35 1.31 5.57 -12.52
N LYS A 36 1.34 4.25 -12.79
CA LYS A 36 0.14 3.41 -12.73
C LYS A 36 -0.33 3.15 -11.30
N TYR A 37 0.57 3.19 -10.32
CA TYR A 37 0.21 2.99 -8.92
C TYR A 37 -0.39 4.28 -8.34
N THR A 38 -1.67 4.22 -7.95
CA THR A 38 -2.44 5.36 -7.47
C THR A 38 -2.80 5.25 -6.00
N HIS A 39 -2.67 4.07 -5.42
CA HIS A 39 -3.05 3.80 -4.04
C HIS A 39 -1.92 3.15 -3.25
N ALA A 40 -1.91 3.38 -1.95
CA ALA A 40 -0.95 2.82 -1.01
C ALA A 40 -1.63 2.38 0.28
N CYS A 41 -1.34 1.15 0.74
CA CYS A 41 -1.76 0.66 2.04
C CYS A 41 -0.56 0.12 2.81
N LEU A 42 -0.69 0.07 4.13
CA LEU A 42 0.33 -0.44 5.05
C LEU A 42 -0.13 -1.74 5.69
N TYR A 43 0.71 -2.77 5.61
CA TYR A 43 0.45 -4.05 6.28
C TYR A 43 0.83 -3.97 7.75
N LEU A 44 -0.12 -4.31 8.62
CA LEU A 44 0.02 -4.23 10.08
C LEU A 44 0.33 -5.59 10.74
N GLY A 45 0.38 -6.65 9.95
CA GLY A 45 0.44 -8.03 10.44
C GLY A 45 -0.96 -8.65 10.54
N ASP A 46 -1.00 -9.96 10.80
CA ASP A 46 -2.23 -10.73 11.04
C ASP A 46 -3.31 -10.52 9.97
N ALA A 47 -2.91 -10.54 8.69
CA ALA A 47 -3.76 -10.27 7.54
C ALA A 47 -4.50 -8.92 7.59
N SER A 48 -4.01 -7.95 8.36
CA SER A 48 -4.62 -6.63 8.54
C SER A 48 -3.83 -5.56 7.81
N PHE A 49 -4.54 -4.72 7.08
CA PHE A 49 -4.01 -3.54 6.41
C PHE A 49 -4.70 -2.28 6.92
N ILE A 50 -4.03 -1.16 6.82
CA ILE A 50 -4.60 0.17 7.01
C ILE A 50 -4.40 1.01 5.75
N GLU A 51 -5.42 1.75 5.37
CA GLU A 51 -5.41 2.63 4.21
C GLU A 51 -6.17 3.92 4.47
N ALA A 52 -5.93 4.92 3.65
CA ALA A 52 -6.74 6.12 3.59
C ALA A 52 -7.47 6.16 2.23
N THR A 53 -8.80 6.10 2.28
CA THR A 53 -9.72 6.19 1.14
C THR A 53 -10.64 7.39 1.31
N LEU A 54 -11.52 7.63 0.33
CA LEU A 54 -12.52 8.72 0.41
C LEU A 54 -13.42 8.62 1.64
N ASP A 55 -13.63 7.41 2.16
CA ASP A 55 -14.42 7.14 3.36
C ASP A 55 -13.64 7.39 4.66
N GLY A 56 -12.35 7.69 4.56
CA GLY A 56 -11.47 7.95 5.68
C GLY A 56 -10.35 6.91 5.83
N VAL A 57 -9.73 6.90 7.01
CA VAL A 57 -8.70 5.91 7.36
C VAL A 57 -9.37 4.69 7.96
N ASN A 58 -9.24 3.56 7.28
CA ASN A 58 -9.92 2.32 7.61
C ASN A 58 -8.94 1.16 7.71
N TYR A 59 -9.30 0.16 8.53
CA TYR A 59 -8.70 -1.16 8.47
C TYR A 59 -9.45 -2.02 7.49
N PHE A 60 -8.72 -2.86 6.79
CA PHE A 60 -9.34 -3.91 6.00
C PHE A 60 -8.50 -5.18 6.06
N SER A 61 -9.17 -6.28 5.82
CA SER A 61 -8.56 -7.59 5.78
C SER A 61 -9.18 -8.29 4.57
N PRO A 62 -8.47 -8.33 3.45
CA PRO A 62 -9.03 -8.94 2.24
C PRO A 62 -9.17 -10.43 2.43
N LEU A 63 -10.25 -11.00 1.87
CA LEU A 63 -10.41 -12.45 1.83
C LEU A 63 -9.25 -13.10 1.05
N TYR A 64 -8.82 -12.45 0.00
CA TYR A 64 -7.62 -12.72 -0.77
C TYR A 64 -7.35 -11.51 -1.67
N PHE A 65 -6.09 -11.29 -1.98
CA PHE A 65 -5.69 -10.34 -3.01
C PHE A 65 -5.29 -11.09 -4.27
N VAL A 66 -6.08 -10.92 -5.31
CA VAL A 66 -5.82 -11.48 -6.64
C VAL A 66 -5.82 -10.35 -7.65
N PHE A 67 -4.81 -10.32 -8.49
CA PHE A 67 -4.60 -9.33 -9.52
C PHE A 67 -4.52 -10.01 -10.88
N ASP A 68 -4.98 -9.33 -11.93
CA ASP A 68 -4.91 -9.85 -13.29
C ASP A 68 -3.46 -9.92 -13.79
N ASN A 69 -2.61 -9.03 -13.31
CA ASN A 69 -1.20 -8.98 -13.69
C ASN A 69 -0.31 -8.64 -12.49
N ILE A 70 0.92 -9.18 -12.46
CA ILE A 70 1.95 -8.82 -11.46
C ILE A 70 2.26 -7.31 -11.47
N ASP A 71 2.09 -6.70 -12.62
CA ASP A 71 2.31 -5.28 -12.77
C ASP A 71 1.25 -4.39 -12.08
N ASP A 72 0.10 -4.93 -11.70
CA ASP A 72 -0.96 -4.17 -11.02
C ASP A 72 -0.70 -3.98 -9.53
N ILE A 73 0.34 -4.65 -9.02
CA ILE A 73 0.74 -4.63 -7.62
C ILE A 73 2.23 -4.35 -7.50
N LYS A 74 2.62 -3.66 -6.45
CA LYS A 74 4.01 -3.52 -6.01
C LYS A 74 4.08 -3.55 -4.49
N ILE A 75 4.96 -4.38 -3.94
CA ILE A 75 5.17 -4.46 -2.50
C ILE A 75 6.56 -3.94 -2.17
N LEU A 76 6.60 -2.94 -1.30
CA LEU A 76 7.82 -2.33 -0.83
C LEU A 76 8.03 -2.68 0.64
N ARG A 77 9.24 -3.06 0.99
CA ARG A 77 9.66 -3.42 2.34
C ARG A 77 10.79 -2.53 2.80
N LEU A 78 10.79 -2.16 4.08
CA LEU A 78 11.91 -1.47 4.68
C LEU A 78 13.20 -2.29 4.50
N ASN A 79 14.29 -1.64 4.11
CA ASN A 79 15.59 -2.31 4.00
C ASN A 79 16.15 -2.56 5.42
N TYR A 80 15.93 -3.75 5.93
CA TYR A 80 16.26 -4.13 7.30
C TYR A 80 17.76 -4.07 7.61
N SER A 81 18.62 -4.17 6.60
CA SER A 81 20.07 -4.13 6.80
C SER A 81 20.57 -2.82 7.40
N GLN A 82 19.74 -1.76 7.32
CA GLN A 82 20.07 -0.43 7.84
C GLN A 82 19.71 -0.25 9.33
N TYR A 83 19.05 -1.23 9.96
CA TYR A 83 18.45 -1.07 11.30
C TYR A 83 18.81 -2.26 12.22
N LYS A 84 19.14 -1.94 13.49
CA LYS A 84 19.49 -2.98 14.48
C LYS A 84 18.29 -3.63 15.18
N ASN A 85 17.25 -2.85 15.47
CA ASN A 85 16.08 -3.29 16.25
C ASN A 85 14.82 -3.24 15.40
N ILE A 86 14.82 -3.99 14.31
CA ILE A 86 13.77 -3.85 13.29
C ILE A 86 12.36 -4.13 13.84
N ASP A 87 12.19 -5.16 14.66
CA ASP A 87 10.87 -5.52 15.21
C ASP A 87 10.28 -4.42 16.09
N GLU A 88 11.12 -3.75 16.88
CA GLU A 88 10.69 -2.60 17.69
C GLU A 88 10.26 -1.43 16.79
N ILE A 89 11.02 -1.16 15.73
CA ILE A 89 10.71 -0.11 14.75
C ILE A 89 9.38 -0.42 14.07
N LEU A 90 9.18 -1.64 13.59
CA LEU A 90 7.96 -2.06 12.91
C LEU A 90 6.73 -1.99 13.83
N ASN A 91 6.89 -2.36 15.11
CA ASN A 91 5.82 -2.22 16.10
C ASN A 91 5.46 -0.74 16.35
N LYS A 92 6.42 0.15 16.39
CA LYS A 92 6.18 1.60 16.53
C LYS A 92 5.52 2.18 15.28
N ILE A 93 5.88 1.71 14.08
CA ILE A 93 5.23 2.09 12.82
C ILE A 93 3.75 1.66 12.84
N ASP A 94 3.47 0.41 13.24
CA ASP A 94 2.11 -0.12 13.40
C ASP A 94 1.28 0.73 14.37
N LEU A 95 1.79 1.02 15.56
CA LEU A 95 1.12 1.86 16.54
C LEU A 95 0.84 3.27 15.99
N ALA A 96 1.83 3.88 15.35
CA ALA A 96 1.66 5.20 14.75
C ALA A 96 0.63 5.20 13.62
N ALA A 97 0.56 4.13 12.81
CA ALA A 97 -0.46 3.99 11.77
C ALA A 97 -1.87 3.90 12.37
N ARG A 98 -2.03 3.13 13.45
CA ARG A 98 -3.31 2.96 14.15
C ARG A 98 -3.83 4.26 14.77
N ASP A 99 -2.97 5.19 15.16
CA ASP A 99 -3.38 6.51 15.67
C ASP A 99 -4.08 7.38 14.60
N PHE A 100 -3.97 7.01 13.33
CA PHE A 100 -4.70 7.67 12.25
C PHE A 100 -6.09 7.08 11.98
N SER A 101 -6.48 6.00 12.65
CA SER A 101 -7.79 5.36 12.46
C SER A 101 -8.93 6.36 12.57
N PHE A 102 -9.92 6.21 11.69
CA PHE A 102 -11.11 7.07 11.63
C PHE A 102 -10.86 8.54 11.29
N ARG A 103 -9.65 8.92 10.88
CA ARG A 103 -9.41 10.27 10.33
C ARG A 103 -10.06 10.40 8.95
N LYS A 104 -10.48 11.61 8.62
CA LYS A 104 -11.06 11.92 7.31
C LYS A 104 -9.98 11.92 6.23
N TYR A 105 -10.37 11.59 5.01
CA TYR A 105 -9.48 11.64 3.85
C TYR A 105 -9.14 13.07 3.44
N ALA A 106 -7.89 13.31 3.09
CA ALA A 106 -7.38 14.62 2.71
C ALA A 106 -7.43 14.83 1.18
N GLN A 107 -8.59 14.96 0.60
CA GLN A 107 -8.77 15.15 -0.85
C GLN A 107 -7.92 16.30 -1.42
N LEU A 108 -7.96 17.47 -0.78
CA LEU A 108 -7.20 18.63 -1.23
C LEU A 108 -5.69 18.42 -1.13
N THR A 109 -5.22 17.73 -0.09
CA THR A 109 -3.80 17.41 0.06
C THR A 109 -3.33 16.38 -0.96
N ALA A 110 -4.15 15.36 -1.24
CA ALA A 110 -3.88 14.38 -2.27
C ALA A 110 -3.78 15.03 -3.66
N LEU A 111 -4.73 15.91 -3.99
CA LEU A 111 -4.71 16.67 -5.25
C LEU A 111 -3.48 17.59 -5.35
N LYS A 112 -3.11 18.27 -4.26
CA LYS A 112 -1.91 19.10 -4.20
C LYS A 112 -0.65 18.26 -4.42
N ALA A 113 -0.50 17.13 -3.74
CA ALA A 113 0.63 16.24 -3.92
C ALA A 113 0.76 15.74 -5.37
N GLY A 114 -0.36 15.37 -6.00
CA GLY A 114 -0.42 15.01 -7.40
C GLY A 114 0.04 16.14 -8.34
N ARG A 115 -0.45 17.37 -8.13
CA ARG A 115 -0.04 18.54 -8.94
C ARG A 115 1.44 18.91 -8.75
N MET A 116 1.98 18.76 -7.55
CA MET A 116 3.41 18.96 -7.33
C MET A 116 4.24 17.91 -8.08
N LYS A 117 3.78 16.67 -8.12
CA LYS A 117 4.44 15.61 -8.88
C LYS A 117 4.35 15.86 -10.39
N GLU A 118 3.20 16.28 -10.90
CA GLU A 118 3.04 16.69 -12.29
C GLU A 118 3.99 17.82 -12.70
N ALA A 119 4.12 18.85 -11.85
CA ALA A 119 5.04 19.95 -12.09
C ALA A 119 6.51 19.52 -12.07
N GLU A 120 6.89 18.60 -11.18
CA GLU A 120 8.21 17.99 -11.14
C GLU A 120 8.51 17.26 -12.47
N ILE A 121 7.58 16.45 -12.97
CA ILE A 121 7.70 15.73 -14.25
C ILE A 121 7.85 16.71 -15.43
N LEU A 122 7.11 17.83 -15.40
CA LEU A 122 7.13 18.85 -16.44
C LEU A 122 8.30 19.86 -16.32
N GLY A 123 9.17 19.70 -15.32
CA GLY A 123 10.29 20.61 -15.06
C GLY A 123 9.88 22.03 -14.67
N LYS A 124 8.66 22.23 -14.14
CA LYS A 124 8.12 23.51 -13.70
C LYS A 124 8.49 23.77 -12.25
N SER A 125 9.27 24.82 -11.99
CA SER A 125 9.83 25.12 -10.65
C SER A 125 8.93 25.89 -9.70
N ASN A 126 7.77 26.42 -10.13
CA ASN A 126 6.91 27.26 -9.29
C ASN A 126 5.45 26.78 -9.35
N ILE A 127 5.02 26.09 -8.29
CA ILE A 127 3.62 25.99 -7.96
C ILE A 127 3.37 27.01 -6.85
N ASP A 128 2.56 28.02 -7.13
CA ASP A 128 2.05 28.95 -6.13
C ASP A 128 1.48 28.15 -4.95
N GLN A 129 1.93 28.51 -3.76
CA GLN A 129 1.45 27.91 -2.52
C GLN A 129 -0.07 28.14 -2.42
N VAL A 130 -0.85 27.13 -2.75
CA VAL A 130 -2.27 27.14 -2.44
C VAL A 130 -2.38 27.25 -0.92
N ALA A 131 -3.02 28.33 -0.47
CA ALA A 131 -3.20 28.68 0.92
C ALA A 131 -3.61 27.47 1.76
N ILE A 132 -2.86 27.23 2.81
CA ILE A 132 -3.11 26.19 3.79
C ILE A 132 -4.35 26.57 4.57
N LEU A 133 -5.47 25.92 4.30
CA LEU A 133 -6.67 26.08 5.10
C LEU A 133 -6.49 25.38 6.45
N SER A 134 -6.69 26.11 7.52
CA SER A 134 -6.66 25.63 8.89
C SER A 134 -7.69 24.52 9.13
N GLY A 135 -7.26 23.33 9.49
CA GLY A 135 -8.10 22.15 9.73
C GLY A 135 -7.40 20.82 9.40
N TRP A 136 -6.19 20.85 9.02
CA TRP A 136 -5.38 19.79 8.39
C TRP A 136 -4.97 18.65 9.30
N GLU A 137 -4.92 18.86 10.59
CA GLU A 137 -4.43 17.86 11.56
C GLU A 137 -5.31 16.60 11.65
N LYS A 138 -6.48 16.61 11.00
CA LYS A 138 -7.48 15.54 11.09
C LYS A 138 -7.68 14.74 9.80
N THR A 139 -6.95 15.04 8.72
CA THR A 139 -7.15 14.38 7.43
C THR A 139 -5.82 13.88 6.85
N VAL A 140 -5.84 12.72 6.19
CA VAL A 140 -4.65 12.15 5.54
C VAL A 140 -5.04 11.50 4.21
N HIS A 141 -4.11 11.43 3.23
CA HIS A 141 -4.26 10.60 2.03
C HIS A 141 -3.36 9.34 2.11
N CYS A 142 -3.55 8.40 1.19
CA CYS A 142 -2.96 7.06 1.28
C CYS A 142 -1.43 7.05 1.48
N SER A 143 -0.66 7.70 0.61
CA SER A 143 0.81 7.76 0.74
C SER A 143 1.27 8.62 1.92
N GLN A 144 0.48 9.64 2.29
CA GLN A 144 0.75 10.44 3.49
C GLN A 144 0.61 9.60 4.76
N LEU A 145 -0.45 8.79 4.87
CA LEU A 145 -0.65 7.87 6.00
C LEU A 145 0.57 6.98 6.18
N VAL A 146 1.01 6.32 5.10
CA VAL A 146 2.20 5.45 5.12
C VAL A 146 3.44 6.24 5.57
N SER A 147 3.68 7.39 4.96
CA SER A 147 4.86 8.21 5.26
C SER A 147 4.87 8.74 6.69
N LEU A 148 3.71 9.15 7.23
CA LEU A 148 3.56 9.59 8.61
C LEU A 148 3.78 8.45 9.60
N ALA A 149 3.26 7.24 9.32
CA ALA A 149 3.48 6.07 10.16
C ALA A 149 4.97 5.76 10.31
N TYR A 150 5.70 5.77 9.20
CA TYR A 150 7.15 5.58 9.19
C TYR A 150 7.92 6.71 9.90
N ASN A 151 7.53 7.96 9.67
CA ASN A 151 8.20 9.12 10.28
C ASN A 151 7.95 9.17 11.79
N ILE A 152 6.71 9.05 12.24
CA ILE A 152 6.34 9.15 13.66
C ILE A 152 6.82 7.93 14.43
N GLY A 153 6.48 6.72 13.95
CA GLY A 153 6.80 5.47 14.62
C GLY A 153 8.27 5.08 14.48
N GLY A 154 8.76 5.01 13.26
CA GLY A 154 10.09 4.54 12.92
C GLY A 154 11.19 5.59 12.96
N LYS A 155 10.85 6.90 13.02
CA LYS A 155 11.77 8.02 12.79
C LYS A 155 12.44 7.95 11.42
N ILE A 156 11.75 7.37 10.43
CA ILE A 156 12.24 7.14 9.07
C ILE A 156 11.50 8.07 8.11
N GLN A 157 12.22 8.97 7.47
CA GLN A 157 11.70 9.82 6.40
C GLN A 157 11.84 9.08 5.06
N LEU A 158 10.73 8.59 4.51
CA LEU A 158 10.72 7.83 3.25
C LEU A 158 11.12 8.67 2.02
N SER A 159 11.25 9.99 2.16
CA SER A 159 11.81 10.90 1.16
C SER A 159 12.72 11.92 1.81
N ASN A 160 13.87 12.15 1.22
CA ASN A 160 14.83 13.18 1.69
C ASN A 160 14.46 14.58 1.22
N THR A 161 13.54 14.71 0.25
CA THR A 161 13.22 15.99 -0.40
C THR A 161 11.79 16.45 -0.19
N LYS A 162 10.89 15.54 0.23
CA LYS A 162 9.46 15.81 0.37
C LYS A 162 8.98 15.59 1.80
N LYS A 163 8.09 16.47 2.24
CA LYS A 163 7.35 16.26 3.49
C LYS A 163 6.29 15.17 3.30
N PRO A 164 5.85 14.48 4.36
CA PRO A 164 4.87 13.39 4.27
C PRO A 164 3.59 13.73 3.49
N GLU A 165 3.08 14.96 3.65
CA GLU A 165 1.89 15.45 2.96
C GLU A 165 2.03 15.61 1.44
N ASN A 166 3.24 15.57 0.92
CA ASN A 166 3.53 15.73 -0.51
C ASN A 166 4.04 14.44 -1.16
N ILE A 167 4.09 13.33 -0.41
CA ILE A 167 4.53 12.03 -0.91
C ILE A 167 3.42 11.38 -1.71
N THR A 168 3.78 10.85 -2.87
CA THR A 168 2.91 10.08 -3.78
C THR A 168 3.41 8.63 -3.88
N PRO A 169 2.62 7.67 -4.42
CA PRO A 169 3.08 6.30 -4.60
C PRO A 169 4.42 6.18 -5.37
N PRO A 170 4.68 6.92 -6.47
CA PRO A 170 6.00 6.90 -7.12
C PRO A 170 7.14 7.36 -6.23
N ASP A 171 6.91 8.27 -5.28
CA ASP A 171 7.95 8.70 -4.35
C ASP A 171 8.32 7.58 -3.35
N LEU A 172 7.35 6.73 -2.98
CA LEU A 172 7.61 5.53 -2.18
C LEU A 172 8.47 4.52 -2.97
N ILE A 173 8.21 4.35 -4.27
CA ILE A 173 9.02 3.48 -5.14
C ILE A 173 10.46 4.01 -5.26
N ALA A 174 10.63 5.32 -5.33
CA ALA A 174 11.95 5.96 -5.43
C ALA A 174 12.70 6.06 -4.09
N SER A 175 12.09 5.62 -2.99
CA SER A 175 12.70 5.70 -1.66
C SER A 175 13.90 4.76 -1.54
N THR A 176 15.04 5.31 -1.10
CA THR A 176 16.26 4.51 -0.84
C THR A 176 16.18 3.67 0.43
N PHE A 177 15.16 3.88 1.26
CA PHE A 177 14.90 3.12 2.48
C PHE A 177 14.10 1.84 2.22
N LEU A 178 13.49 1.72 1.04
CA LEU A 178 12.61 0.62 0.68
C LEU A 178 13.24 -0.25 -0.40
N ILE A 179 12.91 -1.54 -0.36
CA ILE A 179 13.25 -2.53 -1.40
C ILE A 179 11.98 -3.13 -1.97
N ASP A 180 12.00 -3.47 -3.24
CA ASP A 180 10.91 -4.18 -3.92
C ASP A 180 10.98 -5.67 -3.58
N VAL A 181 9.93 -6.18 -2.96
CA VAL A 181 9.79 -7.60 -2.59
C VAL A 181 8.59 -8.25 -3.27
N THR A 182 8.06 -7.65 -4.33
CA THR A 182 6.85 -8.09 -5.01
C THR A 182 6.91 -9.57 -5.36
N ASN A 183 7.99 -10.02 -5.99
CA ASN A 183 8.15 -11.42 -6.38
C ASN A 183 8.33 -12.40 -5.20
N GLU A 184 8.73 -11.93 -4.02
CA GLU A 184 8.87 -12.76 -2.83
C GLU A 184 7.53 -13.04 -2.15
N VAL A 185 6.55 -12.15 -2.36
CA VAL A 185 5.27 -12.16 -1.65
C VAL A 185 4.07 -12.41 -2.57
N THR A 186 4.32 -12.71 -3.85
CA THR A 186 3.28 -13.04 -4.82
C THR A 186 3.52 -14.42 -5.43
N PHE A 187 2.47 -15.04 -5.96
CA PHE A 187 2.54 -16.30 -6.70
C PHE A 187 1.45 -16.36 -7.77
N GLN A 188 1.67 -17.17 -8.79
CA GLN A 188 0.71 -17.39 -9.86
C GLN A 188 -0.41 -18.34 -9.41
N ILE A 189 -1.63 -18.03 -9.81
CA ILE A 189 -2.79 -18.90 -9.63
C ILE A 189 -3.54 -19.08 -10.94
N ASP A 190 -4.23 -20.19 -11.09
CA ASP A 190 -5.15 -20.41 -12.18
C ASP A 190 -6.58 -19.96 -11.83
N GLU A 191 -7.46 -19.92 -12.84
CA GLU A 191 -8.85 -19.49 -12.66
C GLU A 191 -9.64 -20.46 -11.78
N VAL A 192 -9.32 -21.76 -11.80
CA VAL A 192 -9.99 -22.77 -10.98
C VAL A 192 -9.69 -22.51 -9.50
N THR A 193 -8.43 -22.32 -9.18
CA THR A 193 -8.00 -21.99 -7.81
C THR A 193 -8.64 -20.69 -7.30
N GLU A 194 -8.77 -19.67 -8.16
CA GLU A 194 -9.45 -18.42 -7.81
C GLU A 194 -10.94 -18.66 -7.52
N LEU A 195 -11.64 -19.40 -8.38
CA LEU A 195 -13.06 -19.72 -8.21
C LEU A 195 -13.31 -20.54 -6.95
N GLU A 196 -12.47 -21.53 -6.68
CA GLU A 196 -12.54 -22.33 -5.45
C GLU A 196 -12.38 -21.43 -4.21
N ALA A 197 -11.39 -20.56 -4.19
CA ALA A 197 -11.18 -19.62 -3.08
C ALA A 197 -12.38 -18.67 -2.86
N LYS A 198 -13.02 -18.21 -3.95
CA LYS A 198 -14.23 -17.37 -3.90
C LYS A 198 -15.47 -18.12 -3.43
N SER A 199 -15.57 -19.41 -3.75
CA SER A 199 -16.76 -20.23 -3.45
C SER A 199 -16.87 -20.64 -1.98
N TYR A 200 -15.79 -20.51 -1.19
CA TYR A 200 -15.82 -20.84 0.22
C TYR A 200 -16.76 -19.88 0.99
N PRO A 201 -17.81 -20.41 1.62
CA PRO A 201 -18.73 -19.59 2.41
C PRO A 201 -17.99 -18.94 3.58
N TYR A 202 -18.42 -17.73 3.92
CA TYR A 202 -17.89 -17.05 5.11
C TYR A 202 -18.36 -17.82 6.34
N SER A 203 -17.42 -18.43 7.05
CA SER A 203 -17.61 -18.94 8.40
C SER A 203 -16.39 -18.56 9.24
N PRO A 204 -16.49 -18.53 10.60
CA PRO A 204 -15.33 -18.34 11.46
C PRO A 204 -14.21 -19.37 11.19
N GLU A 205 -14.57 -20.58 10.80
CA GLU A 205 -13.67 -21.67 10.42
C GLU A 205 -13.01 -21.43 9.04
N ASN A 206 -13.70 -20.69 8.16
CA ASN A 206 -13.21 -20.24 6.86
C ASN A 206 -12.71 -18.80 6.93
N SER A 207 -11.88 -18.51 7.91
CA SER A 207 -11.24 -17.20 8.05
C SER A 207 -10.40 -16.88 6.80
N ILE A 208 -10.04 -15.60 6.67
CA ILE A 208 -9.14 -15.12 5.62
C ILE A 208 -7.87 -15.95 5.56
N LEU A 209 -7.29 -16.30 6.71
CA LEU A 209 -6.11 -17.14 6.80
C LEU A 209 -6.35 -18.51 6.19
N THR A 210 -7.48 -19.15 6.49
CA THR A 210 -7.83 -20.47 5.92
C THR A 210 -7.95 -20.41 4.38
N LYS A 211 -8.62 -19.38 3.85
CA LYS A 211 -8.75 -19.19 2.39
C LYS A 211 -7.40 -18.94 1.72
N GLN A 212 -6.56 -18.12 2.31
CA GLN A 212 -5.19 -17.89 1.84
C GLN A 212 -4.35 -19.16 1.90
N MET A 213 -4.47 -19.96 2.96
CA MET A 213 -3.79 -21.26 3.07
C MET A 213 -4.20 -22.21 1.95
N ILE A 214 -5.51 -22.29 1.63
CA ILE A 214 -6.02 -23.13 0.55
C ILE A 214 -5.41 -22.70 -0.78
N VAL A 215 -5.49 -21.42 -1.11
CA VAL A 215 -4.90 -20.87 -2.35
C VAL A 215 -3.40 -21.15 -2.43
N THR A 216 -2.67 -20.90 -1.33
CA THR A 216 -1.22 -21.14 -1.25
C THR A 216 -0.88 -22.63 -1.43
N GLN A 217 -1.60 -23.53 -0.76
CA GLN A 217 -1.37 -24.98 -0.87
C GLN A 217 -1.63 -25.50 -2.28
N GLN A 218 -2.67 -25.02 -2.95
CA GLN A 218 -2.98 -25.40 -4.32
C GLN A 218 -1.92 -24.90 -5.29
N ALA A 219 -1.44 -23.66 -5.14
CA ALA A 219 -0.36 -23.14 -5.95
C ALA A 219 0.93 -23.95 -5.79
N LEU A 220 1.30 -24.35 -4.55
CA LEU A 220 2.47 -25.18 -4.28
C LEU A 220 2.36 -26.59 -4.90
N LYS A 221 1.16 -27.18 -4.91
CA LYS A 221 0.93 -28.47 -5.58
C LYS A 221 1.08 -28.38 -7.11
N GLY A 222 0.65 -27.27 -7.71
CA GLY A 222 0.82 -27.01 -9.15
C GLY A 222 2.27 -26.79 -9.58
N MET A 223 3.15 -26.36 -8.66
CA MET A 223 4.58 -26.18 -8.93
C MET A 223 5.41 -27.47 -8.79
N SER A 224 4.81 -28.55 -8.29
CA SER A 224 5.46 -29.85 -8.06
C SER A 224 5.17 -30.88 -9.15
N GLN A 225 4.43 -30.52 -10.20
CA GLN A 225 4.16 -31.30 -11.41
C GLN A 225 4.91 -30.70 -12.60
#